data_4978f0b02eb14381ac5dcec6240214b3
#
_entry.id   4978f0b02eb14381ac5dcec6240214b3
#
_cell.length_a   1.000
_cell.length_b   1.000
_cell.length_c   1.000
_cell.angle_alpha   90.00
_cell.angle_beta   90.00
_cell.angle_gamma   90.00
#
_symmetry.space_group_name_H-M   'P 1'
#
loop_
_entity.id
_entity.type
_entity.pdbx_description
1 polymer ?
#
loop_
_entity_poly.entity_id
_entity_poly.type
_entity_poly.pdbx_seq_one_letter_code
_entity_poly.pdbx_strand_id
1 'polypeptide(L)'
;MKQFSILAASLLMAATTAQAGGYLTNTNQSVNFLRNPARDGAIGIDGAYSNPAGVGFMSVGWHLGFDIQSAYQSRTTTSYFGPQNAGPFALGTVNGVRNNPDGVKRFNGKASAPVMPSLNLARVGEKWFATFHFGVTGGGGKCNFSDGLPSFESQVAMVPVLVGALSPGAVSGYSFGTHMQGRQYYFGGQFGVGYRINPNLNVNVGGRVIYANCNYYGYVRNINVEVQGPAGAVNMPAADFFKSQGLPDFASLVGDRELNCDQSGWGFTPIVSVDYKTGRWNLSARYEFKTRLRLKNRSGVNTSGLDEFDDGLHVAADIPAILALGAQYEIIDGLRANGGFHYYFDRQATQHNSRHEQLKNGGWEVLAGMEYDLSKRWTVSAGWQSTKYGLGKDSRFITDMSFVTNSNSVGLGAAFRLKERVKLNVAYFKTFYQHYRKDMADYCDIKQKFNGMLQPMADQLQAGITQCQAILTNPNLPEAERIVAEKQLQTYQNEAGALTQIATGLGNYSTTGYDNFHRTNDVFGVGLEIDF
;
A
#
# COMPACT_ATOMS: atom_id res chain seq x y z
N MET A 1 22.30 -23.51 5.50
CA MET A 1 21.02 -23.06 6.08
C MET A 1 20.65 -21.59 5.86
N LYS A 2 21.56 -20.68 5.45
CA LYS A 2 21.22 -19.25 5.14
C LYS A 2 20.74 -18.97 3.72
N GLN A 3 20.81 -19.91 2.79
CA GLN A 3 20.44 -19.69 1.38
C GLN A 3 18.99 -20.09 1.03
N PHE A 4 18.26 -20.78 1.92
CA PHE A 4 16.87 -21.17 1.69
C PHE A 4 15.83 -20.07 1.99
N SER A 5 16.25 -18.96 2.58
CA SER A 5 15.35 -17.85 2.97
C SER A 5 15.05 -16.86 1.85
N ILE A 6 15.67 -16.95 0.68
CA ILE A 6 15.71 -15.88 -0.31
C ILE A 6 14.47 -15.81 -1.21
N LEU A 7 13.65 -16.84 -1.28
CA LEU A 7 12.59 -16.93 -2.30
C LEU A 7 11.16 -16.66 -1.84
N ALA A 8 10.90 -16.51 -0.54
CA ALA A 8 9.60 -16.04 -0.06
C ALA A 8 9.46 -14.50 -0.11
N ALA A 9 10.47 -13.82 -0.64
CA ALA A 9 10.81 -12.42 -0.36
C ALA A 9 10.06 -11.34 -1.17
N SER A 10 9.07 -11.61 -1.97
CA SER A 10 8.54 -10.56 -2.87
C SER A 10 7.14 -10.05 -2.58
N LEU A 11 6.57 -10.26 -1.41
CA LEU A 11 5.13 -10.12 -1.22
C LEU A 11 4.62 -9.11 -0.18
N LEU A 12 5.49 -8.55 0.66
CA LEU A 12 5.04 -7.58 1.65
C LEU A 12 5.41 -6.14 1.23
N MET A 13 4.63 -5.53 0.35
CA MET A 13 4.84 -4.13 -0.01
C MET A 13 3.70 -3.24 0.45
N ALA A 14 4.09 -2.25 1.22
CA ALA A 14 3.41 -0.99 1.57
C ALA A 14 1.90 -0.96 1.37
N ALA A 15 1.16 -1.15 2.44
CA ALA A 15 -0.23 -0.73 2.51
C ALA A 15 -0.29 0.78 2.26
N THR A 16 -0.64 1.18 1.04
CA THR A 16 -0.95 2.57 0.74
C THR A 16 -2.42 2.83 1.03
N THR A 17 -2.68 3.96 1.60
CA THR A 17 -3.96 4.38 2.14
C THR A 17 -4.77 5.20 1.18
N ALA A 18 -5.95 5.59 1.67
CA ALA A 18 -6.86 6.50 1.04
C ALA A 18 -6.27 7.89 0.99
N GLN A 19 -5.97 8.32 -0.19
CA GLN A 19 -5.51 9.68 -0.38
C GLN A 19 -6.13 10.28 -1.62
N ALA A 20 -6.60 11.51 -1.48
CA ALA A 20 -6.53 12.47 -2.53
C ALA A 20 -5.06 12.91 -2.59
N GLY A 21 -4.42 12.82 -3.73
CA GLY A 21 -3.02 13.15 -3.89
C GLY A 21 -2.24 12.11 -4.69
N GLY A 22 -0.96 12.32 -4.82
CA GLY A 22 -0.03 11.39 -5.46
C GLY A 22 0.12 10.07 -4.69
N TYR A 23 0.96 9.18 -5.19
CA TYR A 23 1.14 7.83 -4.65
C TYR A 23 1.49 7.77 -3.15
N LEU A 24 2.30 8.73 -2.66
CA LEU A 24 2.71 8.82 -1.25
C LEU A 24 2.27 10.11 -0.56
N THR A 25 1.65 11.02 -1.28
CA THR A 25 1.31 12.37 -0.81
C THR A 25 -0.17 12.48 -0.52
N ASN A 26 -0.52 13.13 0.58
CA ASN A 26 -1.88 13.50 0.92
C ASN A 26 -2.04 15.02 0.81
N THR A 27 -2.77 15.49 -0.20
CA THR A 27 -3.09 16.91 -0.41
C THR A 27 -4.34 17.35 0.32
N ASN A 28 -5.14 16.42 0.84
CA ASN A 28 -6.30 16.70 1.67
C ASN A 28 -5.88 17.05 3.10
N GLN A 29 -5.67 18.34 3.38
CA GLN A 29 -5.19 18.82 4.67
C GLN A 29 -6.18 19.71 5.42
N SER A 30 -7.39 19.89 4.90
CA SER A 30 -8.41 20.75 5.53
C SER A 30 -9.83 20.31 5.19
N VAL A 31 -10.80 20.75 5.98
CA VAL A 31 -12.23 20.58 5.65
C VAL A 31 -12.63 21.45 4.45
N ASN A 32 -11.92 22.54 4.21
CA ASN A 32 -12.11 23.34 2.99
C ASN A 32 -11.79 22.53 1.72
N PHE A 33 -10.74 21.70 1.76
CA PHE A 33 -10.44 20.77 0.66
C PHE A 33 -11.57 19.75 0.46
N LEU A 34 -12.10 19.18 1.54
CA LEU A 34 -13.18 18.20 1.43
C LEU A 34 -14.42 18.75 0.73
N ARG A 35 -14.76 20.03 0.97
CA ARG A 35 -15.94 20.64 0.36
C ARG A 35 -15.67 21.21 -1.05
N ASN A 36 -14.40 21.56 -1.35
CA ASN A 36 -13.94 22.06 -2.64
C ASN A 36 -12.44 21.76 -2.79
N PRO A 37 -12.03 20.70 -3.51
CA PRO A 37 -10.62 20.30 -3.57
C PRO A 37 -9.71 21.25 -4.34
N ALA A 38 -10.26 22.13 -5.21
CA ALA A 38 -9.49 23.11 -5.96
C ALA A 38 -9.06 24.30 -5.07
N ARG A 39 -8.18 24.04 -4.08
CA ARG A 39 -7.76 25.04 -3.08
C ARG A 39 -6.53 25.85 -3.48
N ASP A 40 -5.79 25.42 -4.49
CA ASP A 40 -4.49 26.05 -4.81
C ASP A 40 -4.61 27.52 -5.19
N GLY A 41 -5.69 27.94 -5.87
CA GLY A 41 -5.97 29.33 -6.19
C GLY A 41 -6.83 30.07 -5.15
N ALA A 42 -7.29 29.40 -4.10
CA ALA A 42 -8.16 30.01 -3.10
C ALA A 42 -7.37 30.77 -2.03
N ILE A 43 -7.93 31.86 -1.54
CA ILE A 43 -7.38 32.65 -0.43
C ILE A 43 -8.12 32.26 0.85
N GLY A 44 -7.41 31.71 1.81
CA GLY A 44 -7.93 31.26 3.10
C GLY A 44 -6.83 30.75 4.01
N ILE A 45 -7.16 30.43 5.27
CA ILE A 45 -6.17 29.95 6.24
C ILE A 45 -5.62 28.55 5.88
N ASP A 46 -6.40 27.73 5.21
CA ASP A 46 -5.96 26.44 4.66
C ASP A 46 -4.89 26.60 3.56
N GLY A 47 -4.74 27.80 3.02
CA GLY A 47 -3.61 28.19 2.18
C GLY A 47 -2.25 28.03 2.87
N ALA A 48 -2.17 27.99 4.20
CA ALA A 48 -0.92 27.68 4.90
C ALA A 48 -0.31 26.36 4.41
N TYR A 49 -1.12 25.41 3.91
CA TYR A 49 -0.69 24.22 3.20
C TYR A 49 -0.77 24.37 1.68
N SER A 50 -1.97 24.67 1.15
CA SER A 50 -2.28 24.55 -0.29
C SER A 50 -1.78 25.72 -1.14
N ASN A 51 -1.79 26.95 -0.61
CA ASN A 51 -1.40 28.20 -1.30
C ASN A 51 -0.70 29.17 -0.34
N PRO A 52 0.54 28.87 0.11
CA PRO A 52 1.19 29.70 1.13
C PRO A 52 1.38 31.17 0.74
N ALA A 53 1.62 31.48 -0.53
CA ALA A 53 1.73 32.86 -1.00
C ALA A 53 0.39 33.60 -0.97
N GLY A 54 -0.73 32.89 -1.22
CA GLY A 54 -2.09 33.47 -1.20
C GLY A 54 -2.52 33.91 0.19
N VAL A 55 -1.97 33.35 1.26
CA VAL A 55 -2.23 33.79 2.64
C VAL A 55 -1.88 35.28 2.84
N GLY A 56 -0.88 35.77 2.11
CA GLY A 56 -0.53 37.21 2.14
C GLY A 56 -1.64 38.14 1.73
N PHE A 57 -2.71 37.68 1.06
CA PHE A 57 -3.87 38.50 0.72
C PHE A 57 -4.99 38.50 1.78
N MET A 58 -4.82 37.73 2.86
CA MET A 58 -5.73 37.80 4.01
C MET A 58 -5.58 39.09 4.76
N SER A 59 -6.53 39.39 5.66
CA SER A 59 -6.48 40.60 6.52
C SER A 59 -5.26 40.58 7.43
N VAL A 60 -4.78 41.76 7.80
CA VAL A 60 -3.71 41.89 8.79
C VAL A 60 -4.20 41.36 10.13
N GLY A 61 -3.47 40.43 10.73
CA GLY A 61 -3.86 39.80 11.99
C GLY A 61 -3.31 38.36 12.15
N TRP A 62 -3.78 37.67 13.16
CA TRP A 62 -3.59 36.23 13.34
C TRP A 62 -4.79 35.47 12.79
N HIS A 63 -4.51 34.35 12.18
CA HIS A 63 -5.51 33.44 11.61
C HIS A 63 -5.21 32.02 12.06
N LEU A 64 -6.23 31.33 12.52
CA LEU A 64 -6.16 29.95 13.00
C LEU A 64 -7.21 29.11 12.28
N GLY A 65 -6.81 27.95 11.78
CA GLY A 65 -7.70 26.90 11.28
C GLY A 65 -7.39 25.59 12.01
N PHE A 66 -8.41 24.95 12.54
CA PHE A 66 -8.30 23.63 13.14
C PHE A 66 -9.35 22.70 12.53
N ASP A 67 -8.91 21.59 11.97
CA ASP A 67 -9.76 20.65 11.29
C ASP A 67 -9.63 19.25 11.89
N ILE A 68 -10.75 18.52 11.93
CA ILE A 68 -10.79 17.10 12.22
C ILE A 68 -11.48 16.40 11.06
N GLN A 69 -10.81 15.39 10.52
CA GLN A 69 -11.36 14.53 9.48
C GLN A 69 -11.48 13.09 9.97
N SER A 70 -12.47 12.38 9.43
CA SER A 70 -12.72 10.97 9.70
C SER A 70 -12.84 10.23 8.37
N ALA A 71 -11.90 9.31 8.08
CA ALA A 71 -11.82 8.60 6.83
C ALA A 71 -12.07 7.11 6.99
N TYR A 72 -12.87 6.56 6.07
CA TYR A 72 -13.24 5.15 6.02
C TYR A 72 -13.03 4.60 4.61
N GLN A 73 -12.33 3.46 4.50
CA GLN A 73 -12.06 2.80 3.25
C GLN A 73 -12.31 1.32 3.31
N SER A 74 -12.75 0.78 2.19
CA SER A 74 -12.65 -0.65 1.91
C SER A 74 -11.70 -0.92 0.75
N ARG A 75 -11.01 -2.05 0.82
CA ARG A 75 -10.16 -2.60 -0.23
C ARG A 75 -10.53 -4.04 -0.40
N THR A 76 -11.03 -4.38 -1.58
CA THR A 76 -11.46 -5.74 -1.88
C THR A 76 -10.67 -6.25 -3.07
N THR A 77 -10.11 -7.44 -2.94
CA THR A 77 -9.53 -8.18 -4.05
C THR A 77 -10.35 -9.46 -4.23
N THR A 78 -10.90 -9.66 -5.43
CA THR A 78 -11.59 -10.91 -5.80
C THR A 78 -10.67 -11.67 -6.73
N SER A 79 -10.29 -12.87 -6.33
CA SER A 79 -9.16 -13.61 -6.88
C SER A 79 -9.58 -15.01 -7.32
N TYR A 80 -8.95 -15.45 -8.41
CA TYR A 80 -9.05 -16.81 -8.92
C TYR A 80 -7.72 -17.21 -9.57
N PHE A 81 -7.32 -18.47 -9.44
CA PHE A 81 -6.23 -19.05 -10.23
C PHE A 81 -6.39 -20.56 -10.36
N GLY A 82 -5.73 -21.12 -11.34
CA GLY A 82 -5.73 -22.56 -11.59
C GLY A 82 -6.61 -23.00 -12.75
N PRO A 83 -6.84 -24.29 -12.91
CA PRO A 83 -7.73 -24.85 -13.94
C PRO A 83 -9.16 -24.33 -13.80
N GLN A 84 -9.86 -24.13 -14.93
CA GLN A 84 -11.27 -23.73 -14.90
C GLN A 84 -12.11 -24.66 -14.03
N ASN A 85 -12.95 -24.09 -13.17
CA ASN A 85 -13.86 -24.78 -12.24
C ASN A 85 -13.18 -25.64 -11.17
N ALA A 86 -11.86 -25.55 -10.98
CA ALA A 86 -11.10 -26.36 -10.04
C ALA A 86 -9.89 -25.59 -9.44
N GLY A 87 -10.05 -24.28 -9.25
CA GLY A 87 -8.97 -23.46 -8.68
C GLY A 87 -8.64 -23.87 -7.24
N PRO A 88 -7.38 -23.75 -6.81
CA PRO A 88 -6.93 -24.17 -5.48
C PRO A 88 -7.69 -23.52 -4.33
N PHE A 89 -8.20 -22.32 -4.49
CA PHE A 89 -9.04 -21.67 -3.45
C PHE A 89 -10.32 -22.47 -3.14
N ALA A 90 -10.80 -23.31 -4.08
CA ALA A 90 -11.94 -24.21 -3.83
C ALA A 90 -11.64 -25.30 -2.77
N LEU A 91 -10.36 -25.55 -2.50
CA LEU A 91 -9.91 -26.53 -1.50
C LEU A 91 -9.80 -25.94 -0.10
N GLY A 92 -9.95 -24.62 0.06
CA GLY A 92 -9.91 -23.95 1.35
C GLY A 92 -11.13 -24.31 2.22
N THR A 93 -10.87 -24.68 3.48
CA THR A 93 -11.90 -25.05 4.45
C THR A 93 -11.86 -24.14 5.68
N VAL A 94 -13.03 -23.91 6.25
CA VAL A 94 -13.19 -23.33 7.58
C VAL A 94 -14.04 -24.29 8.40
N ASN A 95 -13.51 -24.77 9.50
CA ASN A 95 -14.14 -25.83 10.32
C ASN A 95 -14.56 -27.07 9.51
N GLY A 96 -13.70 -27.49 8.56
CA GLY A 96 -13.95 -28.62 7.70
C GLY A 96 -14.97 -28.40 6.57
N VAL A 97 -15.49 -27.19 6.40
CA VAL A 97 -16.45 -26.85 5.34
C VAL A 97 -15.78 -25.97 4.28
N ARG A 98 -15.90 -26.35 3.01
CA ARG A 98 -15.43 -25.54 1.88
C ARG A 98 -16.18 -24.22 1.79
N ASN A 99 -15.44 -23.10 1.73
CA ASN A 99 -16.03 -21.76 1.75
C ASN A 99 -16.04 -21.05 0.37
N ASN A 100 -15.31 -21.58 -0.62
CA ASN A 100 -15.25 -21.02 -1.97
C ASN A 100 -15.33 -22.12 -3.04
N PRO A 101 -16.47 -22.81 -3.17
CA PRO A 101 -16.57 -24.02 -4.02
C PRO A 101 -16.34 -23.79 -5.51
N ASP A 102 -16.51 -22.53 -5.99
CA ASP A 102 -16.22 -22.10 -7.36
C ASP A 102 -14.75 -21.69 -7.59
N GLY A 103 -13.92 -21.74 -6.53
CA GLY A 103 -12.52 -21.32 -6.58
C GLY A 103 -12.31 -19.81 -6.64
N VAL A 104 -13.39 -19.01 -6.59
CA VAL A 104 -13.31 -17.55 -6.55
C VAL A 104 -13.36 -17.09 -5.09
N LYS A 105 -12.29 -16.44 -4.63
CA LYS A 105 -12.22 -15.95 -3.26
C LYS A 105 -12.15 -14.43 -3.20
N ARG A 106 -12.88 -13.87 -2.21
CA ARG A 106 -12.90 -12.45 -1.93
C ARG A 106 -12.12 -12.16 -0.65
N PHE A 107 -11.14 -11.27 -0.75
CA PHE A 107 -10.32 -10.79 0.35
C PHE A 107 -10.67 -9.34 0.66
N ASN A 108 -10.92 -9.03 1.93
CA ASN A 108 -11.39 -7.71 2.34
C ASN A 108 -10.38 -7.04 3.27
N GLY A 109 -9.93 -5.86 2.87
CA GLY A 109 -9.17 -4.95 3.71
C GLY A 109 -10.06 -3.79 4.16
N LYS A 110 -9.94 -3.40 5.43
CA LYS A 110 -10.61 -2.23 5.99
C LYS A 110 -9.57 -1.26 6.50
N ALA A 111 -9.66 -0.01 6.07
CA ALA A 111 -8.84 1.06 6.60
C ALA A 111 -9.73 2.13 7.21
N SER A 112 -9.40 2.56 8.41
CA SER A 112 -10.10 3.64 9.09
C SER A 112 -9.11 4.56 9.80
N ALA A 113 -9.35 5.85 9.68
CA ALA A 113 -8.69 6.90 10.44
C ALA A 113 -9.79 7.79 11.04
N PRO A 114 -10.35 7.41 12.20
CA PRO A 114 -11.53 8.08 12.75
C PRO A 114 -11.27 9.50 13.20
N VAL A 115 -10.01 9.83 13.51
CA VAL A 115 -9.59 11.18 13.92
C VAL A 115 -8.26 11.52 13.24
N MET A 116 -8.31 12.43 12.28
CA MET A 116 -7.13 13.02 11.62
C MET A 116 -7.18 14.54 11.85
N PRO A 117 -6.47 15.06 12.84
CA PRO A 117 -6.41 16.50 13.07
C PRO A 117 -5.46 17.17 12.09
N SER A 118 -5.76 18.42 11.73
CA SER A 118 -4.82 19.33 11.11
C SER A 118 -4.95 20.74 11.70
N LEU A 119 -3.84 21.45 11.67
CA LEU A 119 -3.73 22.80 12.23
C LEU A 119 -3.12 23.72 11.19
N ASN A 120 -3.74 24.85 10.96
CA ASN A 120 -3.24 25.94 10.14
C ASN A 120 -3.11 27.20 10.99
N LEU A 121 -1.99 27.89 10.92
CA LEU A 121 -1.74 29.14 11.62
C LEU A 121 -1.07 30.12 10.66
N ALA A 122 -1.51 31.36 10.68
CA ALA A 122 -0.85 32.42 9.93
C ALA A 122 -0.80 33.74 10.72
N ARG A 123 0.28 34.48 10.51
CA ARG A 123 0.41 35.87 10.94
C ARG A 123 0.62 36.72 9.71
N VAL A 124 -0.35 37.55 9.39
CA VAL A 124 -0.31 38.48 8.24
C VAL A 124 -0.01 39.90 8.73
N GLY A 125 1.06 40.49 8.22
CA GLY A 125 1.43 41.86 8.41
C GLY A 125 1.21 42.70 7.14
N GLU A 126 1.70 43.91 7.13
CA GLU A 126 1.55 44.80 5.96
C GLU A 126 2.40 44.30 4.76
N LYS A 127 3.65 43.94 4.99
CA LYS A 127 4.58 43.45 3.94
C LYS A 127 5.00 42.01 4.12
N TRP A 128 5.15 41.55 5.35
CA TRP A 128 5.58 40.19 5.67
C TRP A 128 4.44 39.36 6.24
N PHE A 129 4.44 38.09 5.94
CA PHE A 129 3.53 37.14 6.55
C PHE A 129 4.26 35.81 6.81
N ALA A 130 3.78 35.09 7.80
CA ALA A 130 4.29 33.76 8.16
C ALA A 130 3.13 32.75 8.18
N THR A 131 3.41 31.53 7.75
CA THR A 131 2.45 30.44 7.68
C THR A 131 3.01 29.23 8.40
N PHE A 132 2.13 28.49 9.05
CA PHE A 132 2.42 27.19 9.64
C PHE A 132 1.25 26.24 9.39
N HIS A 133 1.57 24.99 9.03
CA HIS A 133 0.61 23.92 8.92
C HIS A 133 1.17 22.65 9.59
N PHE A 134 0.31 21.90 10.25
CA PHE A 134 0.61 20.57 10.77
C PHE A 134 -0.52 19.61 10.41
N GLY A 135 -0.16 18.41 9.90
CA GLY A 135 -1.13 17.37 9.54
C GLY A 135 -0.47 16.07 9.08
N VAL A 136 -1.29 15.13 8.64
CA VAL A 136 -0.83 13.88 8.03
C VAL A 136 -0.68 14.11 6.53
N THR A 137 0.53 14.49 6.11
CA THR A 137 0.84 14.91 4.73
C THR A 137 1.17 13.74 3.79
N GLY A 138 1.16 12.53 4.30
CA GLY A 138 1.41 11.33 3.51
C GLY A 138 1.21 10.06 4.32
N GLY A 139 1.52 8.96 3.67
CA GLY A 139 1.29 7.65 4.25
C GLY A 139 -0.16 7.21 4.07
N GLY A 140 -0.57 6.15 4.74
CA GLY A 140 -1.75 5.51 4.36
C GLY A 140 -2.71 5.18 5.46
N GLY A 141 -2.53 5.65 6.70
CA GLY A 141 -3.33 5.23 7.84
C GLY A 141 -3.08 3.76 8.20
N LYS A 142 -4.07 3.15 8.80
CA LYS A 142 -4.02 1.75 9.20
C LYS A 142 -5.00 0.95 8.35
N CYS A 143 -4.50 -0.07 7.62
CA CYS A 143 -5.31 -1.03 6.88
C CYS A 143 -5.17 -2.42 7.50
N ASN A 144 -6.29 -3.10 7.69
CA ASN A 144 -6.37 -4.43 8.27
C ASN A 144 -7.04 -5.39 7.28
N PHE A 145 -6.37 -6.51 6.99
CA PHE A 145 -6.84 -7.61 6.16
C PHE A 145 -7.03 -8.84 7.06
N SER A 146 -8.22 -8.96 7.65
CA SER A 146 -8.56 -10.06 8.56
C SER A 146 -8.57 -11.42 7.87
N ASP A 147 -8.92 -11.43 6.59
CA ASP A 147 -9.03 -12.65 5.77
C ASP A 147 -7.70 -13.00 5.09
N GLY A 148 -6.61 -12.29 5.45
CA GLY A 148 -5.32 -12.39 4.77
C GLY A 148 -5.33 -11.75 3.39
N LEU A 149 -4.42 -12.22 2.55
CA LEU A 149 -4.20 -11.70 1.20
C LEU A 149 -4.16 -12.82 0.17
N PRO A 150 -4.57 -12.58 -1.08
CA PRO A 150 -4.46 -13.55 -2.17
C PRO A 150 -3.05 -14.11 -2.30
N SER A 151 -2.05 -13.25 -2.23
CA SER A 151 -0.63 -13.61 -2.34
C SER A 151 -0.14 -14.53 -1.21
N PHE A 152 -0.74 -14.45 -0.01
CA PHE A 152 -0.43 -15.35 1.10
C PHE A 152 -1.12 -16.70 0.90
N GLU A 153 -2.41 -16.65 0.66
CA GLU A 153 -3.21 -17.87 0.56
C GLU A 153 -2.89 -18.70 -0.68
N SER A 154 -2.54 -18.06 -1.81
CA SER A 154 -2.23 -18.80 -3.03
C SER A 154 -1.09 -19.81 -2.85
N GLN A 155 -0.09 -19.50 -2.03
CA GLN A 155 1.00 -20.42 -1.72
C GLN A 155 0.52 -21.58 -0.86
N VAL A 156 -0.31 -21.30 0.16
CA VAL A 156 -0.91 -22.35 1.01
C VAL A 156 -1.86 -23.24 0.21
N ALA A 157 -2.67 -22.65 -0.66
CA ALA A 157 -3.61 -23.34 -1.53
C ALA A 157 -2.93 -24.29 -2.53
N MET A 158 -1.63 -24.07 -2.82
CA MET A 158 -0.85 -25.01 -3.64
C MET A 158 -0.39 -26.25 -2.88
N VAL A 159 -0.40 -26.26 -1.56
CA VAL A 159 0.03 -27.43 -0.78
C VAL A 159 -0.76 -28.70 -1.14
N PRO A 160 -2.12 -28.68 -1.18
CA PRO A 160 -2.89 -29.83 -1.65
C PRO A 160 -2.56 -30.28 -3.08
N VAL A 161 -2.25 -29.33 -3.97
CA VAL A 161 -1.87 -29.61 -5.37
C VAL A 161 -0.53 -30.36 -5.42
N LEU A 162 0.46 -29.91 -4.65
CA LEU A 162 1.78 -30.55 -4.56
C LEU A 162 1.68 -31.96 -3.95
N VAL A 163 0.88 -32.11 -2.90
CA VAL A 163 0.61 -33.41 -2.28
C VAL A 163 -0.11 -34.35 -3.26
N GLY A 164 -1.06 -33.81 -4.04
CA GLY A 164 -1.76 -34.55 -5.08
C GLY A 164 -0.84 -35.08 -6.18
N ALA A 165 0.30 -34.45 -6.44
CA ALA A 165 1.32 -34.97 -7.34
C ALA A 165 2.07 -36.19 -6.79
N LEU A 166 2.23 -36.29 -5.46
CA LEU A 166 2.85 -37.41 -4.78
C LEU A 166 1.86 -38.57 -4.53
N SER A 167 0.64 -38.23 -4.14
CA SER A 167 -0.39 -39.17 -3.73
C SER A 167 -1.76 -38.67 -4.21
N PRO A 168 -2.17 -39.00 -5.44
CA PRO A 168 -3.45 -38.56 -6.00
C PRO A 168 -4.62 -38.94 -5.10
N GLY A 169 -5.49 -37.97 -4.79
CA GLY A 169 -6.66 -38.16 -3.93
C GLY A 169 -6.38 -38.20 -2.43
N ALA A 170 -5.12 -38.15 -1.99
CA ALA A 170 -4.76 -38.22 -0.56
C ALA A 170 -5.18 -36.96 0.21
N VAL A 171 -5.22 -35.78 -0.42
CA VAL A 171 -5.58 -34.50 0.22
C VAL A 171 -6.81 -33.89 -0.43
N SER A 172 -7.81 -33.56 0.39
CA SER A 172 -9.10 -33.01 -0.04
C SER A 172 -9.26 -31.54 0.27
N GLY A 173 -8.42 -30.95 1.14
CA GLY A 173 -8.56 -29.57 1.55
C GLY A 173 -7.37 -29.04 2.33
N TYR A 174 -7.41 -27.74 2.62
CA TYR A 174 -6.45 -27.06 3.49
C TYR A 174 -7.14 -26.05 4.39
N SER A 175 -6.51 -25.76 5.52
CA SER A 175 -6.88 -24.65 6.40
C SER A 175 -5.62 -24.00 6.98
N PHE A 176 -5.71 -22.72 7.36
CA PHE A 176 -4.60 -21.99 7.98
C PHE A 176 -5.09 -20.76 8.70
N GLY A 177 -4.27 -20.21 9.57
CA GLY A 177 -4.49 -18.91 10.19
C GLY A 177 -3.70 -17.82 9.46
N THR A 178 -4.32 -16.69 9.18
CA THR A 178 -3.67 -15.58 8.50
C THR A 178 -4.19 -14.23 8.99
N HIS A 179 -3.32 -13.24 8.96
CA HIS A 179 -3.64 -11.87 9.24
C HIS A 179 -2.61 -10.96 8.57
N MET A 180 -3.04 -9.79 8.10
CA MET A 180 -2.13 -8.73 7.66
C MET A 180 -2.65 -7.37 8.07
N GLN A 181 -1.77 -6.56 8.62
CA GLN A 181 -2.01 -5.17 8.98
C GLN A 181 -0.83 -4.31 8.53
N GLY A 182 -1.13 -3.22 7.85
CA GLY A 182 -0.17 -2.17 7.54
C GLY A 182 -0.62 -0.83 8.11
N ARG A 183 0.32 -0.06 8.64
CA ARG A 183 0.09 1.30 9.12
C ARG A 183 1.21 2.20 8.61
N GLN A 184 0.83 3.33 8.03
CA GLN A 184 1.76 4.35 7.57
C GLN A 184 1.19 5.73 7.90
N TYR A 185 1.91 6.54 8.66
CA TYR A 185 1.62 7.95 8.91
C TYR A 185 2.86 8.79 8.66
N TYR A 186 2.74 9.77 7.78
CA TYR A 186 3.77 10.78 7.52
C TYR A 186 3.25 12.10 8.09
N PHE A 187 3.66 12.43 9.29
CA PHE A 187 3.33 13.69 9.94
C PHE A 187 4.21 14.79 9.36
N GLY A 188 3.59 15.89 8.91
CA GLY A 188 4.28 17.01 8.30
C GLY A 188 4.03 18.31 9.06
N GLY A 189 5.11 18.97 9.50
CA GLY A 189 5.08 20.35 9.98
C GLY A 189 5.64 21.26 8.88
N GLN A 190 4.76 22.04 8.19
CA GLN A 190 5.14 22.98 7.15
C GLN A 190 5.19 24.38 7.72
N PHE A 191 6.22 25.13 7.36
CA PHE A 191 6.37 26.54 7.73
C PHE A 191 6.82 27.34 6.51
N GLY A 192 6.45 28.62 6.48
CA GLY A 192 6.86 29.50 5.41
C GLY A 192 6.86 30.97 5.85
N VAL A 193 7.70 31.74 5.20
CA VAL A 193 7.73 33.20 5.32
C VAL A 193 7.49 33.78 3.94
N GLY A 194 6.54 34.69 3.85
CA GLY A 194 6.18 35.35 2.60
C GLY A 194 6.36 36.85 2.65
N TYR A 195 6.47 37.39 1.47
CA TYR A 195 6.63 38.84 1.25
C TYR A 195 5.66 39.32 0.18
N ARG A 196 4.96 40.43 0.47
CA ARG A 196 4.10 41.15 -0.45
C ARG A 196 4.95 42.09 -1.29
N ILE A 197 5.27 41.67 -2.53
CA ILE A 197 6.10 42.44 -3.46
C ILE A 197 5.37 43.75 -3.85
N ASN A 198 4.08 43.62 -4.15
CA ASN A 198 3.18 44.72 -4.44
C ASN A 198 1.74 44.30 -4.07
N PRO A 199 0.72 45.18 -4.20
CA PRO A 199 -0.66 44.84 -3.83
C PRO A 199 -1.25 43.62 -4.56
N ASN A 200 -0.67 43.21 -5.68
CA ASN A 200 -1.16 42.14 -6.54
C ASN A 200 -0.30 40.88 -6.49
N LEU A 201 0.93 40.91 -5.95
CA LEU A 201 1.90 39.83 -6.05
C LEU A 201 2.54 39.50 -4.71
N ASN A 202 2.36 38.27 -4.28
CA ASN A 202 2.99 37.68 -3.10
C ASN A 202 3.92 36.51 -3.48
N VAL A 203 4.97 36.35 -2.72
CA VAL A 203 5.86 35.19 -2.79
C VAL A 203 5.99 34.58 -1.40
N ASN A 204 6.22 33.26 -1.34
CA ASN A 204 6.49 32.57 -0.08
C ASN A 204 7.59 31.53 -0.29
N VAL A 205 8.48 31.41 0.69
CA VAL A 205 9.55 30.41 0.76
C VAL A 205 9.46 29.72 2.12
N GLY A 206 9.57 28.42 2.12
CA GLY A 206 9.47 27.64 3.33
C GLY A 206 9.90 26.20 3.16
N GLY A 207 9.42 25.36 4.02
CA GLY A 207 9.68 23.93 3.96
C GLY A 207 8.77 23.13 4.87
N ARG A 208 8.84 21.82 4.69
CA ARG A 208 8.10 20.86 5.50
C ARG A 208 9.06 19.85 6.11
N VAL A 209 9.05 19.73 7.43
CA VAL A 209 9.68 18.62 8.14
C VAL A 209 8.69 17.48 8.19
N ILE A 210 9.12 16.28 7.83
CA ILE A 210 8.31 15.08 7.79
C ILE A 210 8.88 14.05 8.74
N TYR A 211 8.02 13.47 9.58
CA TYR A 211 8.30 12.28 10.37
C TYR A 211 7.43 11.14 9.90
N ALA A 212 8.06 10.10 9.35
CA ALA A 212 7.38 8.87 8.95
C ALA A 212 7.38 7.86 10.09
N ASN A 213 6.22 7.29 10.38
CA ASN A 213 6.01 6.21 11.33
C ASN A 213 5.15 5.13 10.69
N CYS A 214 5.74 3.97 10.45
CA CYS A 214 5.11 2.83 9.79
C CYS A 214 5.24 1.59 10.66
N ASN A 215 4.28 0.67 10.52
CA ASN A 215 4.34 -0.66 11.12
C ASN A 215 3.70 -1.66 10.17
N TYR A 216 4.33 -2.83 10.04
CA TYR A 216 3.82 -3.96 9.27
C TYR A 216 3.79 -5.18 10.17
N TYR A 217 2.60 -5.74 10.34
CA TYR A 217 2.39 -6.95 11.11
C TYR A 217 1.56 -7.94 10.31
N GLY A 218 2.04 -9.15 10.18
CA GLY A 218 1.30 -10.19 9.49
C GLY A 218 1.85 -11.58 9.77
N TYR A 219 1.01 -12.59 9.55
CA TYR A 219 1.41 -13.98 9.69
C TYR A 219 0.59 -14.91 8.80
N VAL A 220 1.20 -16.04 8.51
CA VAL A 220 0.58 -17.29 8.01
C VAL A 220 0.99 -18.38 8.97
N ARG A 221 0.04 -19.03 9.62
CA ARG A 221 0.29 -20.01 10.69
C ARG A 221 -0.64 -21.20 10.61
N ASN A 222 -0.25 -22.30 11.25
CA ASN A 222 -1.08 -23.50 11.40
C ASN A 222 -1.58 -24.00 10.05
N ILE A 223 -0.69 -24.15 9.08
CA ILE A 223 -1.03 -24.70 7.77
C ILE A 223 -1.35 -26.19 7.94
N ASN A 224 -2.61 -26.53 7.75
CA ASN A 224 -3.11 -27.89 7.86
C ASN A 224 -3.62 -28.39 6.50
N VAL A 225 -3.56 -29.68 6.29
CA VAL A 225 -4.15 -30.39 5.15
C VAL A 225 -5.18 -31.40 5.63
N GLU A 226 -6.25 -31.58 4.86
CA GLU A 226 -7.24 -32.63 5.09
C GLU A 226 -6.85 -33.87 4.32
N VAL A 227 -6.36 -34.89 5.03
CA VAL A 227 -5.89 -36.14 4.45
C VAL A 227 -7.03 -37.16 4.49
N GLN A 228 -7.30 -37.81 3.35
CA GLN A 228 -8.30 -38.88 3.26
C GLN A 228 -7.76 -40.16 3.91
N GLY A 229 -8.44 -40.58 4.95
CA GLY A 229 -8.14 -41.84 5.64
C GLY A 229 -9.29 -42.85 5.51
N PRO A 230 -9.09 -44.10 5.95
CA PRO A 230 -10.13 -45.14 5.91
C PRO A 230 -11.41 -44.80 6.70
N ALA A 231 -11.27 -43.96 7.73
CA ALA A 231 -12.37 -43.50 8.60
C ALA A 231 -12.92 -42.12 8.24
N GLY A 232 -12.48 -41.52 7.11
CA GLY A 232 -12.83 -40.17 6.67
C GLY A 232 -11.64 -39.22 6.64
N ALA A 233 -11.92 -37.93 6.34
CA ALA A 233 -10.87 -36.90 6.28
C ALA A 233 -10.32 -36.58 7.68
N VAL A 234 -9.01 -36.53 7.82
CA VAL A 234 -8.29 -36.18 9.05
C VAL A 234 -7.53 -34.87 8.78
N ASN A 235 -7.74 -33.89 9.64
CA ASN A 235 -6.99 -32.62 9.58
C ASN A 235 -5.65 -32.80 10.30
N MET A 236 -4.52 -32.53 9.62
CA MET A 236 -3.18 -32.67 10.19
C MET A 236 -2.26 -31.53 9.72
N PRO A 237 -1.23 -31.14 10.50
CA PRO A 237 -0.25 -30.16 10.04
C PRO A 237 0.42 -30.59 8.73
N ALA A 238 0.47 -29.68 7.76
CA ALA A 238 1.10 -29.95 6.46
C ALA A 238 2.58 -30.36 6.61
N ALA A 239 3.29 -29.78 7.57
CA ALA A 239 4.67 -30.15 7.89
C ALA A 239 4.80 -31.63 8.33
N ASP A 240 3.87 -32.13 9.13
CA ASP A 240 3.88 -33.51 9.60
C ASP A 240 3.49 -34.49 8.50
N PHE A 241 2.60 -34.06 7.60
CA PHE A 241 2.32 -34.84 6.39
C PHE A 241 3.61 -35.03 5.56
N PHE A 242 4.34 -33.94 5.22
CA PHE A 242 5.58 -34.08 4.43
C PHE A 242 6.65 -34.93 5.15
N LYS A 243 6.81 -34.79 6.46
CA LYS A 243 7.72 -35.66 7.25
C LYS A 243 7.33 -37.13 7.15
N SER A 244 6.02 -37.44 7.19
CA SER A 244 5.54 -38.81 7.07
C SER A 244 5.79 -39.42 5.69
N GLN A 245 5.91 -38.58 4.66
CA GLN A 245 6.28 -38.97 3.30
C GLN A 245 7.80 -39.04 3.07
N GLY A 246 8.62 -38.88 4.12
CA GLY A 246 10.08 -38.88 3.99
C GLY A 246 10.64 -37.60 3.36
N LEU A 247 9.91 -36.49 3.40
CA LEU A 247 10.27 -35.19 2.81
C LEU A 247 10.43 -34.10 3.88
N PRO A 248 11.40 -34.21 4.82
CA PRO A 248 11.54 -33.28 5.94
C PRO A 248 11.87 -31.84 5.49
N ASP A 249 12.57 -31.68 4.36
CA ASP A 249 12.91 -30.37 3.84
C ASP A 249 11.66 -29.60 3.35
N PHE A 250 10.69 -30.32 2.77
CA PHE A 250 9.39 -29.74 2.42
C PHE A 250 8.57 -29.29 3.64
N ALA A 251 8.74 -29.96 4.77
CA ALA A 251 8.08 -29.55 6.01
C ALA A 251 8.49 -28.12 6.43
N SER A 252 9.73 -27.72 6.13
CA SER A 252 10.22 -26.38 6.41
C SER A 252 9.59 -25.29 5.52
N LEU A 253 9.16 -25.65 4.30
CA LEU A 253 8.53 -24.73 3.35
C LEU A 253 7.10 -24.35 3.77
N VAL A 254 6.42 -25.23 4.47
CA VAL A 254 5.04 -25.03 4.97
C VAL A 254 5.01 -24.66 6.45
N GLY A 255 6.14 -24.21 7.01
CA GLY A 255 6.24 -23.71 8.37
C GLY A 255 5.59 -22.33 8.55
N ASP A 256 5.31 -21.99 9.79
CA ASP A 256 4.75 -20.69 10.16
C ASP A 256 5.66 -19.53 9.73
N ARG A 257 5.05 -18.45 9.28
CA ARG A 257 5.69 -17.21 8.85
C ARG A 257 5.11 -16.04 9.58
N GLU A 258 5.97 -15.14 10.04
CA GLU A 258 5.55 -13.94 10.74
C GLU A 258 6.46 -12.76 10.41
N LEU A 259 5.86 -11.60 10.30
CA LEU A 259 6.53 -10.30 10.22
C LEU A 259 5.97 -9.37 11.27
N ASN A 260 6.85 -8.69 12.00
CA ASN A 260 6.51 -7.53 12.81
C ASN A 260 7.67 -6.53 12.73
N CYS A 261 7.47 -5.49 11.90
CA CYS A 261 8.49 -4.50 11.60
C CYS A 261 7.93 -3.09 11.77
N ASP A 262 8.55 -2.31 12.64
CA ASP A 262 8.38 -0.86 12.71
C ASP A 262 9.38 -0.18 11.78
N GLN A 263 8.95 0.90 11.11
CA GLN A 263 9.83 1.73 10.30
C GLN A 263 9.64 3.20 10.67
N SER A 264 10.73 3.92 10.79
CA SER A 264 10.68 5.37 11.04
C SER A 264 11.78 6.11 10.33
N GLY A 265 11.52 7.38 10.01
CA GLY A 265 12.50 8.24 9.34
C GLY A 265 12.07 9.69 9.32
N TRP A 266 13.04 10.56 9.07
CA TRP A 266 12.83 12.00 8.94
C TRP A 266 13.19 12.46 7.54
N GLY A 267 12.45 13.45 7.04
CA GLY A 267 12.70 14.09 5.77
C GLY A 267 12.42 15.59 5.82
N PHE A 268 12.95 16.32 4.84
CA PHE A 268 12.71 17.75 4.67
C PHE A 268 12.39 18.06 3.21
N THR A 269 11.33 18.83 3.00
CA THR A 269 10.85 19.29 1.68
C THR A 269 10.96 20.80 1.62
N PRO A 270 11.85 21.39 0.83
CA PRO A 270 11.78 22.82 0.49
C PRO A 270 10.51 23.11 -0.30
N ILE A 271 9.93 24.30 -0.09
CA ILE A 271 8.68 24.73 -0.75
C ILE A 271 8.82 26.19 -1.18
N VAL A 272 8.43 26.48 -2.41
CA VAL A 272 8.33 27.85 -2.92
C VAL A 272 6.96 28.05 -3.54
N SER A 273 6.39 29.26 -3.38
CA SER A 273 5.12 29.58 -4.00
C SER A 273 5.03 31.05 -4.38
N VAL A 274 4.18 31.33 -5.36
CA VAL A 274 3.83 32.65 -5.84
C VAL A 274 2.33 32.74 -6.01
N ASP A 275 1.74 33.89 -5.71
CA ASP A 275 0.32 34.14 -5.89
C ASP A 275 0.12 35.56 -6.46
N TYR A 276 -0.69 35.65 -7.51
CA TYR A 276 -0.99 36.88 -8.22
C TYR A 276 -2.49 37.13 -8.28
N LYS A 277 -2.91 38.23 -7.67
CA LYS A 277 -4.31 38.67 -7.62
C LYS A 277 -4.53 39.88 -8.48
N THR A 278 -5.45 39.82 -9.43
CA THR A 278 -5.78 40.94 -10.31
C THR A 278 -7.27 40.96 -10.66
N GLY A 279 -7.95 42.05 -10.37
CA GLY A 279 -9.39 42.17 -10.56
C GLY A 279 -10.13 41.05 -9.82
N ARG A 280 -10.88 40.20 -10.56
CA ARG A 280 -11.63 39.07 -10.05
C ARG A 280 -10.84 37.74 -10.08
N TRP A 281 -9.60 37.76 -10.55
CA TRP A 281 -8.73 36.59 -10.64
C TRP A 281 -7.76 36.50 -9.48
N ASN A 282 -7.54 35.30 -8.99
CA ASN A 282 -6.38 34.90 -8.19
C ASN A 282 -5.71 33.71 -8.83
N LEU A 283 -4.41 33.80 -9.10
CA LEU A 283 -3.61 32.79 -9.78
C LEU A 283 -2.42 32.41 -8.92
N SER A 284 -2.17 31.12 -8.74
CA SER A 284 -1.07 30.63 -7.90
C SER A 284 -0.26 29.55 -8.57
N ALA A 285 1.00 29.45 -8.15
CA ALA A 285 1.87 28.34 -8.44
C ALA A 285 2.68 28.00 -7.19
N ARG A 286 2.77 26.71 -6.89
CA ARG A 286 3.56 26.15 -5.78
C ARG A 286 4.41 25.01 -6.30
N TYR A 287 5.67 24.97 -5.86
CA TYR A 287 6.56 23.85 -6.11
C TYR A 287 7.11 23.32 -4.80
N GLU A 288 6.85 22.05 -4.55
CA GLU A 288 7.42 21.28 -3.47
C GLU A 288 8.54 20.40 -4.02
N PHE A 289 9.74 20.55 -3.48
CA PHE A 289 10.88 19.73 -3.90
C PHE A 289 10.74 18.30 -3.40
N LYS A 290 11.48 17.39 -4.02
CA LYS A 290 11.53 15.99 -3.59
C LYS A 290 12.04 15.88 -2.14
N THR A 291 11.35 15.13 -1.32
CA THR A 291 11.81 14.78 0.02
C THR A 291 12.64 13.50 -0.04
N ARG A 292 13.90 13.58 0.35
CA ARG A 292 14.68 12.37 0.58
C ARG A 292 14.28 11.77 1.91
N LEU A 293 13.80 10.52 1.88
CA LEU A 293 13.35 9.79 3.06
C LEU A 293 13.98 8.40 3.09
N ARG A 294 14.61 8.07 4.21
CA ARG A 294 15.16 6.75 4.50
C ARG A 294 14.49 6.24 5.78
N LEU A 295 13.78 5.14 5.67
CA LEU A 295 13.09 4.51 6.79
C LEU A 295 14.01 3.45 7.38
N LYS A 296 14.30 3.54 8.67
CA LYS A 296 15.05 2.53 9.40
C LYS A 296 14.10 1.47 9.95
N ASN A 297 14.39 0.21 9.66
CA ASN A 297 13.66 -0.93 10.20
C ASN A 297 14.03 -1.20 11.66
N ARG A 298 13.03 -1.56 12.43
CA ARG A 298 13.14 -2.19 13.74
C ARG A 298 12.23 -3.40 13.73
N SER A 299 12.78 -4.56 13.43
CA SER A 299 12.02 -5.80 13.28
C SER A 299 12.15 -6.66 14.53
N GLY A 300 11.04 -6.84 15.23
CA GLY A 300 10.96 -7.76 16.36
C GLY A 300 10.94 -9.22 15.91
N VAL A 301 10.26 -9.48 14.77
CA VAL A 301 10.21 -10.80 14.11
C VAL A 301 10.23 -10.58 12.60
N ASN A 302 11.06 -11.34 11.90
CA ASN A 302 11.03 -11.46 10.45
C ASN A 302 11.37 -12.89 10.04
N THR A 303 10.36 -13.76 9.98
CA THR A 303 10.44 -15.11 9.39
C THR A 303 9.70 -15.17 8.05
N SER A 304 9.28 -14.00 7.52
CA SER A 304 8.54 -13.90 6.26
C SER A 304 9.40 -14.27 5.04
N GLY A 305 10.72 -14.15 5.16
CA GLY A 305 11.66 -14.30 4.05
C GLY A 305 11.80 -13.02 3.20
N LEU A 306 11.33 -11.87 3.71
CA LEU A 306 11.40 -10.57 3.05
C LEU A 306 12.57 -9.77 3.61
N ASP A 307 13.68 -9.75 2.88
CA ASP A 307 14.93 -9.09 3.30
C ASP A 307 14.75 -7.57 3.47
N GLU A 308 13.78 -6.98 2.78
CA GLU A 308 13.47 -5.54 2.89
C GLU A 308 12.96 -5.13 4.28
N PHE A 309 12.58 -6.11 5.13
CA PHE A 309 12.17 -5.89 6.52
C PHE A 309 13.20 -6.38 7.54
N ASP A 310 14.42 -6.70 7.10
CA ASP A 310 15.47 -7.10 8.04
C ASP A 310 15.79 -5.96 9.03
N ASP A 311 16.07 -6.35 10.26
CA ASP A 311 16.33 -5.40 11.34
C ASP A 311 17.55 -4.53 11.03
N GLY A 312 17.41 -3.23 11.30
CA GLY A 312 18.46 -2.23 11.07
C GLY A 312 18.62 -1.77 9.63
N LEU A 313 17.97 -2.40 8.64
CA LEU A 313 18.03 -1.98 7.24
C LEU A 313 17.41 -0.58 7.04
N HIS A 314 17.99 0.20 6.12
CA HIS A 314 17.46 1.49 5.70
C HIS A 314 16.79 1.36 4.33
N VAL A 315 15.48 1.60 4.29
CA VAL A 315 14.63 1.46 3.10
C VAL A 315 14.37 2.83 2.48
N ALA A 316 14.58 2.94 1.17
CA ALA A 316 14.28 4.17 0.43
C ALA A 316 12.76 4.35 0.27
N ALA A 317 12.23 5.52 0.66
CA ALA A 317 10.82 5.89 0.58
C ALA A 317 10.64 7.38 0.26
N ASP A 318 11.40 7.88 -0.73
CA ASP A 318 11.35 9.31 -1.12
C ASP A 318 9.93 9.74 -1.48
N ILE A 319 9.56 10.96 -1.08
CA ILE A 319 8.29 11.58 -1.48
C ILE A 319 8.55 12.42 -2.73
N PRO A 320 7.73 12.29 -3.79
CA PRO A 320 7.94 13.00 -5.05
C PRO A 320 7.85 14.52 -4.89
N ALA A 321 8.52 15.22 -5.77
CA ALA A 321 8.28 16.65 -5.98
C ALA A 321 6.87 16.86 -6.55
N ILE A 322 6.29 18.03 -6.28
CA ILE A 322 4.94 18.40 -6.73
C ILE A 322 4.98 19.79 -7.34
N LEU A 323 4.41 19.92 -8.55
CA LEU A 323 4.01 21.19 -9.12
C LEU A 323 2.49 21.32 -8.95
N ALA A 324 2.04 22.35 -8.24
CA ALA A 324 0.64 22.70 -8.07
C ALA A 324 0.37 24.07 -8.70
N LEU A 325 -0.66 24.14 -9.54
CA LEU A 325 -1.14 25.35 -10.18
C LEU A 325 -2.61 25.58 -9.78
N GLY A 326 -2.97 26.82 -9.46
CA GLY A 326 -4.30 27.15 -9.03
C GLY A 326 -4.85 28.43 -9.65
N ALA A 327 -6.16 28.46 -9.85
CA ALA A 327 -6.89 29.65 -10.27
C ALA A 327 -8.20 29.75 -9.50
N GLN A 328 -8.54 30.94 -9.08
CA GLN A 328 -9.87 31.30 -8.59
C GLN A 328 -10.39 32.49 -9.40
N TYR A 329 -11.66 32.45 -9.78
CA TYR A 329 -12.34 33.54 -10.46
C TYR A 329 -13.66 33.86 -9.77
N GLU A 330 -13.84 35.11 -9.38
CA GLU A 330 -15.11 35.60 -8.83
C GLU A 330 -16.04 35.98 -9.99
N ILE A 331 -17.01 35.10 -10.29
CA ILE A 331 -17.94 35.27 -11.42
C ILE A 331 -18.85 36.48 -11.18
N ILE A 332 -19.48 36.46 -10.03
CA ILE A 332 -20.25 37.56 -9.44
C ILE A 332 -19.89 37.66 -7.97
N ASP A 333 -20.28 38.74 -7.32
CA ASP A 333 -20.03 38.92 -5.88
C ASP A 333 -20.56 37.71 -5.09
N GLY A 334 -19.68 37.05 -4.35
CA GLY A 334 -19.98 35.86 -3.54
C GLY A 334 -20.03 34.55 -4.32
N LEU A 335 -19.92 34.49 -5.65
CA LEU A 335 -19.84 33.27 -6.43
C LEU A 335 -18.43 33.09 -7.03
N ARG A 336 -17.70 32.12 -6.56
CA ARG A 336 -16.32 31.84 -6.96
C ARG A 336 -16.20 30.48 -7.64
N ALA A 337 -15.56 30.43 -8.79
CA ALA A 337 -15.11 29.22 -9.46
C ALA A 337 -13.63 29.00 -9.17
N ASN A 338 -13.26 27.75 -8.92
CA ASN A 338 -11.90 27.32 -8.59
C ASN A 338 -11.45 26.23 -9.55
N GLY A 339 -10.19 26.32 -9.99
CA GLY A 339 -9.51 25.29 -10.77
C GLY A 339 -8.13 24.99 -10.20
N GLY A 340 -7.68 23.76 -10.33
CA GLY A 340 -6.37 23.35 -9.88
C GLY A 340 -5.79 22.25 -10.76
N PHE A 341 -4.48 22.16 -10.76
CA PHE A 341 -3.73 21.11 -11.43
C PHE A 341 -2.51 20.73 -10.60
N HIS A 342 -2.33 19.43 -10.35
CA HIS A 342 -1.15 18.88 -9.71
C HIS A 342 -0.43 17.95 -10.66
N TYR A 343 0.91 18.01 -10.65
CA TYR A 343 1.78 17.02 -11.28
C TYR A 343 2.79 16.49 -10.27
N TYR A 344 2.82 15.18 -10.12
CA TYR A 344 3.69 14.45 -9.19
C TYR A 344 4.86 13.84 -9.96
N PHE A 345 6.07 14.15 -9.56
CA PHE A 345 7.29 13.62 -10.18
C PHE A 345 7.65 12.24 -9.61
N ASP A 346 6.68 11.31 -9.56
CA ASP A 346 6.78 10.01 -8.90
C ASP A 346 7.98 9.17 -9.38
N ARG A 347 8.30 9.22 -10.68
CA ARG A 347 9.45 8.50 -11.24
C ARG A 347 10.81 9.00 -10.75
N GLN A 348 10.88 10.18 -10.13
CA GLN A 348 12.09 10.75 -9.57
C GLN A 348 12.23 10.48 -8.07
N ALA A 349 11.20 9.94 -7.44
CA ALA A 349 11.17 9.61 -6.02
C ALA A 349 11.67 8.18 -5.80
N THR A 350 12.90 8.04 -5.31
CA THR A 350 13.53 6.73 -5.13
C THR A 350 12.73 5.88 -4.13
N GLN A 351 12.28 4.72 -4.58
CA GLN A 351 11.62 3.70 -3.77
C GLN A 351 12.52 2.47 -3.64
N HIS A 352 12.34 1.69 -2.59
CA HIS A 352 13.07 0.44 -2.42
C HIS A 352 12.92 -0.47 -3.65
N ASN A 353 13.98 -1.19 -4.00
CA ASN A 353 14.04 -2.06 -5.19
C ASN A 353 13.67 -1.34 -6.50
N SER A 354 13.98 -0.03 -6.62
CA SER A 354 13.72 0.78 -7.82
C SER A 354 12.28 0.74 -8.32
N ARG A 355 11.28 0.51 -7.46
CA ARG A 355 9.87 0.40 -7.85
C ARG A 355 9.34 1.59 -8.63
N HIS A 356 9.81 2.81 -8.33
CA HIS A 356 9.41 4.04 -9.02
C HIS A 356 9.72 4.01 -10.52
N GLU A 357 10.70 3.20 -10.96
CA GLU A 357 11.05 3.04 -12.38
C GLU A 357 9.99 2.25 -13.15
N GLN A 358 9.16 1.46 -12.46
CA GLN A 358 8.07 0.69 -13.05
C GLN A 358 6.87 1.56 -13.44
N LEU A 359 6.80 2.81 -12.95
CA LEU A 359 5.78 3.76 -13.36
C LEU A 359 6.03 4.23 -14.80
N LYS A 360 4.98 4.32 -15.60
CA LYS A 360 5.07 4.84 -16.97
C LYS A 360 5.33 6.35 -16.97
N ASN A 361 4.61 7.09 -16.14
CA ASN A 361 4.65 8.54 -15.99
C ASN A 361 4.51 8.92 -14.52
N GLY A 362 4.71 10.21 -14.19
CA GLY A 362 4.24 10.79 -12.94
C GLY A 362 2.71 10.83 -12.87
N GLY A 363 2.18 10.86 -11.66
CA GLY A 363 0.77 11.08 -11.42
C GLY A 363 0.36 12.54 -11.71
N TRP A 364 -0.92 12.76 -11.99
CA TRP A 364 -1.45 14.11 -12.12
C TRP A 364 -2.91 14.19 -11.68
N GLU A 365 -3.34 15.40 -11.31
CA GLU A 365 -4.69 15.69 -10.87
C GLU A 365 -5.22 16.95 -11.54
N VAL A 366 -6.51 16.91 -11.85
CA VAL A 366 -7.30 18.08 -12.20
C VAL A 366 -8.36 18.26 -11.15
N LEU A 367 -8.50 19.50 -10.67
CA LEU A 367 -9.41 19.86 -9.62
C LEU A 367 -10.27 21.02 -10.09
N ALA A 368 -11.55 20.97 -9.77
CA ALA A 368 -12.51 22.03 -10.06
C ALA A 368 -13.52 22.15 -8.92
N GLY A 369 -14.03 23.36 -8.71
CA GLY A 369 -15.05 23.57 -7.70
C GLY A 369 -15.67 24.93 -7.73
N MET A 370 -16.74 25.08 -6.99
CA MET A 370 -17.46 26.33 -6.84
C MET A 370 -17.81 26.58 -5.38
N GLU A 371 -17.81 27.83 -4.99
CA GLU A 371 -18.26 28.30 -3.69
C GLU A 371 -19.24 29.45 -3.89
N TYR A 372 -20.37 29.41 -3.16
CA TYR A 372 -21.38 30.46 -3.21
C TYR A 372 -21.79 30.91 -1.82
N ASP A 373 -21.70 32.21 -1.60
CA ASP A 373 -22.15 32.86 -0.38
C ASP A 373 -23.66 33.10 -0.45
N LEU A 374 -24.46 32.16 0.07
CA LEU A 374 -25.92 32.27 0.14
C LEU A 374 -26.35 33.47 0.97
N SER A 375 -25.54 33.87 1.93
CA SER A 375 -25.73 35.03 2.79
C SER A 375 -24.40 35.41 3.46
N LYS A 376 -24.40 36.50 4.23
CA LYS A 376 -23.23 36.88 5.07
C LYS A 376 -22.79 35.79 6.07
N ARG A 377 -23.67 34.79 6.34
CA ARG A 377 -23.40 33.74 7.30
C ARG A 377 -23.15 32.37 6.67
N TRP A 378 -23.72 32.09 5.51
CA TRP A 378 -23.69 30.77 4.89
C TRP A 378 -22.95 30.79 3.56
N THR A 379 -21.96 29.93 3.44
CA THR A 379 -21.29 29.59 2.17
C THR A 379 -21.50 28.11 1.90
N VAL A 380 -21.97 27.76 0.72
CA VAL A 380 -22.03 26.38 0.25
C VAL A 380 -20.97 26.14 -0.82
N SER A 381 -20.50 24.93 -0.93
CA SER A 381 -19.51 24.57 -1.95
C SER A 381 -19.65 23.13 -2.42
N ALA A 382 -19.25 22.94 -3.66
CA ALA A 382 -19.10 21.64 -4.29
C ALA A 382 -17.82 21.61 -5.13
N GLY A 383 -17.20 20.46 -5.23
CA GLY A 383 -16.02 20.32 -6.07
C GLY A 383 -15.80 18.89 -6.53
N TRP A 384 -14.93 18.77 -7.51
CA TRP A 384 -14.57 17.54 -8.15
C TRP A 384 -13.06 17.46 -8.35
N GLN A 385 -12.53 16.25 -8.26
CA GLN A 385 -11.13 15.95 -8.51
C GLN A 385 -11.02 14.67 -9.32
N SER A 386 -10.17 14.68 -10.35
CA SER A 386 -9.77 13.49 -11.10
C SER A 386 -8.29 13.24 -10.87
N THR A 387 -7.96 12.07 -10.38
CA THR A 387 -6.57 11.64 -10.13
C THR A 387 -6.20 10.54 -11.10
N LYS A 388 -5.07 10.71 -11.80
CA LYS A 388 -4.47 9.72 -12.69
C LYS A 388 -3.09 9.36 -12.17
N TYR A 389 -2.89 8.08 -11.94
CA TYR A 389 -1.59 7.54 -11.56
C TYR A 389 -0.86 7.04 -12.80
N GLY A 390 0.44 7.22 -12.89
CA GLY A 390 1.26 6.83 -14.03
C GLY A 390 1.47 5.32 -14.18
N LEU A 391 0.43 4.53 -13.91
CA LEU A 391 0.44 3.07 -13.96
C LEU A 391 0.39 2.59 -15.40
N GLY A 392 1.27 1.65 -15.78
CA GLY A 392 1.19 0.93 -17.06
C GLY A 392 0.04 -0.10 -17.06
N LYS A 393 -0.25 -0.70 -18.23
CA LYS A 393 -1.28 -1.74 -18.38
C LYS A 393 -1.00 -2.97 -17.51
N ASP A 394 0.28 -3.36 -17.39
CA ASP A 394 0.74 -4.54 -16.63
C ASP A 394 1.52 -4.11 -15.38
N SER A 395 0.96 -3.18 -14.62
CA SER A 395 1.68 -2.55 -13.53
C SER A 395 1.99 -3.54 -12.40
N ARG A 396 3.27 -3.84 -12.23
CA ARG A 396 3.78 -4.52 -11.01
C ARG A 396 3.60 -3.68 -9.75
N PHE A 397 3.21 -2.42 -9.93
CA PHE A 397 2.91 -1.48 -8.85
C PHE A 397 1.60 -1.79 -8.14
N ILE A 398 0.65 -2.47 -8.83
CA ILE A 398 -0.62 -2.90 -8.24
C ILE A 398 -0.45 -4.30 -7.67
N THR A 399 -0.57 -4.40 -6.36
CA THR A 399 -0.55 -5.65 -5.59
C THR A 399 -1.77 -5.70 -4.66
N ASP A 400 -2.10 -6.88 -4.17
CA ASP A 400 -3.21 -7.09 -3.22
C ASP A 400 -3.05 -6.31 -1.90
N MET A 401 -1.82 -6.08 -1.46
CA MET A 401 -1.53 -5.26 -0.28
C MET A 401 -1.64 -3.77 -0.56
N SER A 402 -1.28 -3.35 -1.77
CA SER A 402 -1.13 -1.95 -2.12
C SER A 402 -1.59 -1.72 -3.54
N PHE A 403 -2.84 -1.28 -3.68
CA PHE A 403 -3.33 -0.86 -4.97
C PHE A 403 -3.94 0.53 -4.90
N VAL A 404 -3.51 1.36 -5.85
CA VAL A 404 -4.05 2.68 -6.12
C VAL A 404 -4.45 2.69 -7.58
N THR A 405 -5.71 2.98 -7.87
CA THR A 405 -6.22 3.07 -9.23
C THR A 405 -6.70 4.48 -9.51
N ASN A 406 -6.77 4.85 -10.78
CA ASN A 406 -7.34 6.13 -11.18
C ASN A 406 -8.68 6.36 -10.50
N SER A 407 -8.96 7.61 -10.14
CA SER A 407 -10.16 7.91 -9.37
C SER A 407 -10.78 9.25 -9.77
N ASN A 408 -12.06 9.36 -9.47
CA ASN A 408 -12.78 10.62 -9.43
C ASN A 408 -13.35 10.80 -8.03
N SER A 409 -13.26 12.01 -7.51
CA SER A 409 -13.78 12.34 -6.20
C SER A 409 -14.75 13.51 -6.29
N VAL A 410 -15.74 13.52 -5.41
CA VAL A 410 -16.70 14.61 -5.29
C VAL A 410 -16.72 15.07 -3.84
N GLY A 411 -16.63 16.35 -3.64
CA GLY A 411 -16.73 17.02 -2.36
C GLY A 411 -17.94 17.93 -2.28
N LEU A 412 -18.60 17.94 -1.14
CA LEU A 412 -19.74 18.81 -0.82
C LEU A 412 -19.60 19.34 0.59
N GLY A 413 -20.03 20.57 0.83
CA GLY A 413 -20.02 21.09 2.19
C GLY A 413 -20.53 22.51 2.32
N ALA A 414 -20.52 22.95 3.56
CA ALA A 414 -20.92 24.32 3.92
C ALA A 414 -20.01 24.91 4.98
N ALA A 415 -19.91 26.22 4.96
CA ALA A 415 -19.33 27.01 6.02
C ALA A 415 -20.40 27.90 6.65
N PHE A 416 -20.40 27.97 7.97
CA PHE A 416 -21.28 28.81 8.76
C PHE A 416 -20.49 29.78 9.64
N ARG A 417 -20.73 31.08 9.46
CA ARG A 417 -20.13 32.15 10.27
C ARG A 417 -20.90 32.29 11.57
N LEU A 418 -20.36 31.72 12.64
CA LEU A 418 -20.93 31.78 14.00
C LEU A 418 -20.89 33.22 14.56
N LYS A 419 -19.75 33.90 14.38
CA LYS A 419 -19.48 35.29 14.74
C LYS A 419 -18.66 35.93 13.61
N GLU A 420 -18.45 37.22 13.62
CA GLU A 420 -17.68 37.92 12.58
C GLU A 420 -16.30 37.29 12.32
N ARG A 421 -15.66 36.76 13.37
CA ARG A 421 -14.31 36.22 13.34
C ARG A 421 -14.24 34.67 13.54
N VAL A 422 -15.39 34.01 13.57
CA VAL A 422 -15.44 32.56 13.82
C VAL A 422 -16.31 31.87 12.78
N LYS A 423 -15.71 30.93 12.02
CA LYS A 423 -16.35 30.18 10.96
C LYS A 423 -16.24 28.68 11.22
N LEU A 424 -17.36 27.98 11.15
CA LEU A 424 -17.46 26.54 11.22
C LEU A 424 -17.60 25.96 9.82
N ASN A 425 -16.79 24.96 9.47
CA ASN A 425 -16.86 24.23 8.21
C ASN A 425 -17.32 22.79 8.46
N VAL A 426 -18.18 22.28 7.59
CA VAL A 426 -18.58 20.87 7.55
C VAL A 426 -18.52 20.37 6.12
N ALA A 427 -18.04 19.14 5.93
CA ALA A 427 -17.88 18.60 4.59
C ALA A 427 -17.95 17.09 4.56
N TYR A 428 -18.31 16.59 3.39
CA TYR A 428 -18.23 15.19 2.98
C TYR A 428 -17.51 15.08 1.65
N PHE A 429 -16.64 14.07 1.52
CA PHE A 429 -15.86 13.81 0.33
C PHE A 429 -15.86 12.33 0.03
N LYS A 430 -16.21 11.96 -1.19
CA LYS A 430 -16.28 10.59 -1.66
C LYS A 430 -15.39 10.37 -2.87
N THR A 431 -14.59 9.31 -2.83
CA THR A 431 -13.74 8.90 -3.95
C THR A 431 -14.26 7.61 -4.59
N PHE A 432 -14.43 7.67 -5.90
CA PHE A 432 -14.80 6.56 -6.77
C PHE A 432 -13.56 6.11 -7.52
N TYR A 433 -13.07 4.92 -7.19
CA TYR A 433 -11.90 4.34 -7.85
C TYR A 433 -12.29 3.55 -9.08
N GLN A 434 -11.44 3.62 -10.11
CA GLN A 434 -11.59 2.79 -11.28
C GLN A 434 -11.36 1.33 -10.90
N HIS A 435 -12.24 0.43 -11.32
CA HIS A 435 -12.02 -1.00 -11.23
C HIS A 435 -10.79 -1.38 -12.03
N TYR A 436 -9.97 -2.25 -11.48
CA TYR A 436 -8.79 -2.75 -12.15
C TYR A 436 -8.76 -4.27 -12.08
N ARG A 437 -8.61 -4.92 -13.24
CA ARG A 437 -8.39 -6.35 -13.35
C ARG A 437 -6.95 -6.58 -13.78
N LYS A 438 -6.26 -7.45 -13.04
CA LYS A 438 -4.91 -7.89 -13.34
C LYS A 438 -4.96 -9.37 -13.67
N ASP A 439 -4.77 -9.70 -14.94
CA ASP A 439 -4.62 -11.09 -15.40
C ASP A 439 -3.14 -11.48 -15.29
N MET A 440 -2.87 -12.68 -14.80
CA MET A 440 -1.53 -13.20 -14.57
C MET A 440 -1.40 -14.57 -15.21
N ALA A 441 -0.37 -14.77 -16.04
CA ALA A 441 -0.04 -16.06 -16.64
C ALA A 441 0.49 -17.05 -15.59
N ASP A 442 1.23 -16.52 -14.60
CA ASP A 442 1.63 -17.22 -13.39
C ASP A 442 1.16 -16.39 -12.19
N TYR A 443 0.09 -16.84 -11.54
CA TYR A 443 -0.57 -16.12 -10.46
C TYR A 443 0.35 -15.96 -9.26
N CYS A 444 0.58 -14.71 -8.86
CA CYS A 444 1.49 -14.36 -7.77
C CYS A 444 2.89 -14.97 -7.91
N ASP A 445 3.33 -15.22 -9.15
CA ASP A 445 4.63 -15.86 -9.46
C ASP A 445 4.79 -17.25 -8.82
N ILE A 446 3.72 -18.02 -8.69
CA ILE A 446 3.69 -19.32 -7.98
C ILE A 446 4.71 -20.29 -8.58
N LYS A 447 4.67 -20.53 -9.90
CA LYS A 447 5.61 -21.47 -10.55
C LYS A 447 7.05 -21.00 -10.39
N GLN A 448 7.29 -19.71 -10.59
CA GLN A 448 8.63 -19.13 -10.44
C GLN A 448 9.16 -19.35 -9.01
N LYS A 449 8.33 -19.08 -7.99
CA LYS A 449 8.71 -19.25 -6.58
C LYS A 449 8.98 -20.71 -6.24
N PHE A 450 8.07 -21.61 -6.58
CA PHE A 450 8.25 -23.05 -6.31
C PHE A 450 9.46 -23.61 -7.06
N ASN A 451 9.65 -23.30 -8.34
CA ASN A 451 10.83 -23.74 -9.09
C ASN A 451 12.13 -23.24 -8.47
N GLY A 452 12.16 -21.99 -8.00
CA GLY A 452 13.32 -21.44 -7.31
C GLY A 452 13.61 -22.10 -5.95
N MET A 453 12.59 -22.68 -5.29
CA MET A 453 12.78 -23.51 -4.09
C MET A 453 13.20 -24.95 -4.44
N LEU A 454 12.60 -25.54 -5.47
CA LEU A 454 12.85 -26.94 -5.85
C LEU A 454 14.23 -27.14 -6.46
N GLN A 455 14.74 -26.18 -7.25
CA GLN A 455 16.03 -26.30 -7.94
C GLN A 455 17.23 -26.47 -6.97
N PRO A 456 17.43 -25.66 -5.93
CA PRO A 456 18.48 -25.86 -4.96
C PRO A 456 18.39 -27.20 -4.22
N MET A 457 17.15 -27.66 -3.94
CA MET A 457 16.93 -28.98 -3.31
C MET A 457 17.36 -30.12 -4.26
N ALA A 458 17.02 -30.01 -5.54
CA ALA A 458 17.44 -30.99 -6.55
C ALA A 458 18.96 -31.03 -6.66
N ASP A 459 19.62 -29.88 -6.71
CA ASP A 459 21.09 -29.80 -6.80
C ASP A 459 21.77 -30.42 -5.57
N GLN A 460 21.23 -30.18 -4.37
CA GLN A 460 21.73 -30.77 -3.12
C GLN A 460 21.56 -32.28 -3.09
N LEU A 461 20.38 -32.79 -3.47
CA LEU A 461 20.12 -34.23 -3.54
C LEU A 461 21.04 -34.92 -4.56
N GLN A 462 21.23 -34.31 -5.73
CA GLN A 462 22.12 -34.84 -6.76
C GLN A 462 23.58 -34.88 -6.28
N ALA A 463 24.05 -33.87 -5.56
CA ALA A 463 25.38 -33.84 -4.95
C ALA A 463 25.52 -34.98 -3.90
N GLY A 464 24.51 -35.18 -3.05
CA GLY A 464 24.47 -36.26 -2.07
C GLY A 464 24.50 -37.63 -2.71
N ILE A 465 23.71 -37.85 -3.77
CA ILE A 465 23.71 -39.09 -4.56
C ILE A 465 25.13 -39.36 -5.12
N THR A 466 25.74 -38.36 -5.76
CA THR A 466 27.06 -38.45 -6.35
C THR A 466 28.13 -38.80 -5.29
N GLN A 467 28.03 -38.16 -4.12
CA GLN A 467 28.96 -38.43 -3.00
C GLN A 467 28.80 -39.85 -2.46
N CYS A 468 27.57 -40.34 -2.24
CA CYS A 468 27.32 -41.71 -1.79
C CYS A 468 27.82 -42.74 -2.81
N GLN A 469 27.58 -42.50 -4.11
CA GLN A 469 28.08 -43.36 -5.17
C GLN A 469 29.61 -43.39 -5.20
N ALA A 470 30.30 -42.27 -5.06
CA ALA A 470 31.75 -42.20 -4.97
C ALA A 470 32.31 -42.97 -3.77
N ILE A 471 31.66 -42.89 -2.60
CA ILE A 471 32.02 -43.67 -1.42
C ILE A 471 31.88 -45.19 -1.70
N LEU A 472 30.79 -45.59 -2.34
CA LEU A 472 30.51 -47.01 -2.63
C LEU A 472 31.42 -47.61 -3.70
N THR A 473 32.15 -46.82 -4.48
CA THR A 473 33.17 -47.28 -5.43
C THR A 473 34.47 -47.69 -4.75
N ASN A 474 34.67 -47.39 -3.46
CA ASN A 474 35.87 -47.79 -2.72
C ASN A 474 35.83 -49.29 -2.40
N PRO A 475 36.72 -50.14 -2.97
CA PRO A 475 36.70 -51.59 -2.76
C PRO A 475 37.08 -51.98 -1.33
N ASN A 476 37.75 -51.10 -0.58
CA ASN A 476 38.18 -51.35 0.80
C ASN A 476 37.23 -50.73 1.85
N LEU A 477 36.02 -50.32 1.45
CA LEU A 477 35.06 -49.69 2.35
C LEU A 477 34.57 -50.72 3.40
N PRO A 478 34.67 -50.44 4.71
CA PRO A 478 34.13 -51.29 5.76
C PRO A 478 32.64 -51.57 5.56
N GLU A 479 32.24 -52.83 5.86
CA GLU A 479 30.82 -53.27 5.68
C GLU A 479 29.82 -52.33 6.35
N ALA A 480 30.09 -51.87 7.58
CA ALA A 480 29.24 -50.96 8.32
C ALA A 480 29.08 -49.61 7.61
N GLU A 481 30.18 -49.08 7.02
CA GLU A 481 30.13 -47.81 6.27
C GLU A 481 29.43 -47.99 4.93
N ARG A 482 29.57 -49.15 4.28
CA ARG A 482 28.87 -49.50 3.05
C ARG A 482 27.36 -49.50 3.27
N ILE A 483 26.87 -50.18 4.32
CA ILE A 483 25.45 -50.24 4.69
C ILE A 483 24.89 -48.84 4.94
N VAL A 484 25.63 -47.97 5.62
CA VAL A 484 25.23 -46.57 5.87
C VAL A 484 25.16 -45.78 4.55
N ALA A 485 26.16 -45.91 3.69
CA ALA A 485 26.18 -45.20 2.41
C ALA A 485 25.08 -45.68 1.46
N GLU A 486 24.79 -47.00 1.41
CA GLU A 486 23.68 -47.56 0.62
C GLU A 486 22.33 -47.06 1.11
N LYS A 487 22.10 -47.05 2.42
CA LYS A 487 20.87 -46.52 3.01
C LYS A 487 20.68 -45.02 2.72
N GLN A 488 21.76 -44.25 2.81
CA GLN A 488 21.72 -42.82 2.54
C GLN A 488 21.49 -42.54 1.05
N LEU A 489 22.13 -43.29 0.16
CA LEU A 489 21.89 -43.24 -1.28
C LEU A 489 20.43 -43.51 -1.61
N GLN A 490 19.84 -44.56 -1.03
CA GLN A 490 18.43 -44.90 -1.23
C GLN A 490 17.50 -43.78 -0.74
N THR A 491 17.82 -43.17 0.39
CA THR A 491 17.06 -42.01 0.91
C THR A 491 17.09 -40.83 -0.07
N TYR A 492 18.28 -40.44 -0.53
CA TYR A 492 18.42 -39.34 -1.50
C TYR A 492 17.74 -39.64 -2.85
N GLN A 493 17.79 -40.89 -3.32
CA GLN A 493 17.11 -41.31 -4.54
C GLN A 493 15.58 -41.23 -4.41
N ASN A 494 15.02 -41.64 -3.27
CA ASN A 494 13.61 -41.56 -2.98
C ASN A 494 13.14 -40.09 -2.92
N GLU A 495 13.90 -39.23 -2.22
CA GLU A 495 13.61 -37.79 -2.13
C GLU A 495 13.71 -37.11 -3.50
N ALA A 496 14.71 -37.42 -4.32
CA ALA A 496 14.86 -36.93 -5.68
C ALA A 496 13.71 -37.38 -6.59
N GLY A 497 13.24 -38.60 -6.44
CA GLY A 497 12.06 -39.13 -7.14
C GLY A 497 10.80 -38.36 -6.78
N ALA A 498 10.55 -38.12 -5.50
CA ALA A 498 9.42 -37.33 -5.03
C ALA A 498 9.50 -35.88 -5.49
N LEU A 499 10.68 -35.25 -5.44
CA LEU A 499 10.91 -33.90 -5.93
C LEU A 499 10.59 -33.80 -7.42
N THR A 500 11.00 -34.77 -8.22
CA THR A 500 10.71 -34.85 -9.67
C THR A 500 9.20 -34.93 -9.94
N GLN A 501 8.47 -35.72 -9.14
CA GLN A 501 7.01 -35.83 -9.25
C GLN A 501 6.34 -34.50 -8.93
N ILE A 502 6.75 -33.80 -7.88
CA ILE A 502 6.25 -32.47 -7.51
C ILE A 502 6.54 -31.47 -8.62
N ALA A 503 7.79 -31.42 -9.13
CA ALA A 503 8.17 -30.48 -10.19
C ALA A 503 7.37 -30.74 -11.48
N THR A 504 7.15 -31.99 -11.85
CA THR A 504 6.34 -32.39 -13.01
C THR A 504 4.88 -31.99 -12.80
N GLY A 505 4.30 -32.29 -11.64
CA GLY A 505 2.94 -31.91 -11.29
C GLY A 505 2.72 -30.39 -11.36
N LEU A 506 3.64 -29.61 -10.78
CA LEU A 506 3.63 -28.14 -10.84
C LEU A 506 3.79 -27.64 -12.27
N GLY A 507 4.68 -28.24 -13.06
CA GLY A 507 4.89 -27.89 -14.47
C GLY A 507 3.61 -28.01 -15.29
N ASN A 508 2.88 -29.11 -15.09
CA ASN A 508 1.62 -29.42 -15.79
C ASN A 508 0.40 -28.70 -15.23
N TYR A 509 0.48 -28.16 -14.01
CA TYR A 509 -0.63 -27.46 -13.38
C TYR A 509 -0.77 -26.04 -13.95
N SER A 510 -2.00 -25.62 -14.30
CA SER A 510 -2.26 -24.25 -14.74
C SER A 510 -2.25 -23.32 -13.51
N THR A 511 -1.37 -22.31 -13.53
CA THR A 511 -1.35 -21.23 -12.51
C THR A 511 -1.88 -19.91 -13.05
N THR A 512 -2.49 -19.92 -14.25
CA THR A 512 -3.14 -18.72 -14.80
C THR A 512 -4.25 -18.24 -13.89
N GLY A 513 -4.29 -16.94 -13.62
CA GLY A 513 -5.28 -16.39 -12.70
C GLY A 513 -5.50 -14.89 -12.87
N TYR A 514 -6.33 -14.34 -12.02
CA TYR A 514 -6.61 -12.91 -12.00
C TYR A 514 -6.94 -12.39 -10.61
N ASP A 515 -6.71 -11.08 -10.44
CA ASP A 515 -7.22 -10.27 -9.35
C ASP A 515 -8.12 -9.16 -9.89
N ASN A 516 -9.31 -9.00 -9.31
CA ASN A 516 -10.17 -7.84 -9.49
C ASN A 516 -10.08 -6.95 -8.26
N PHE A 517 -9.56 -5.74 -8.44
CA PHE A 517 -9.37 -4.76 -7.38
C PHE A 517 -10.53 -3.76 -7.33
N HIS A 518 -11.08 -3.60 -6.15
CA HIS A 518 -12.11 -2.61 -5.85
C HIS A 518 -11.79 -1.86 -4.59
N ARG A 519 -12.00 -0.52 -4.60
CA ARG A 519 -11.71 0.36 -3.46
C ARG A 519 -12.81 1.40 -3.31
N THR A 520 -13.13 1.74 -2.06
CA THR A 520 -13.99 2.87 -1.70
C THR A 520 -13.27 3.79 -0.72
N ASN A 521 -13.67 5.06 -0.71
CA ASN A 521 -13.20 6.02 0.30
C ASN A 521 -14.27 7.06 0.58
N ASP A 522 -14.62 7.22 1.84
CA ASP A 522 -15.56 8.20 2.37
C ASP A 522 -14.85 8.99 3.47
N VAL A 523 -14.91 10.32 3.40
CA VAL A 523 -14.27 11.22 4.37
C VAL A 523 -15.28 12.27 4.83
N PHE A 524 -15.41 12.41 6.14
CA PHE A 524 -16.21 13.45 6.80
C PHE A 524 -15.26 14.43 7.50
N GLY A 525 -15.64 15.68 7.55
CA GLY A 525 -14.81 16.70 8.20
C GLY A 525 -15.60 17.80 8.89
N VAL A 526 -15.05 18.25 10.01
CA VAL A 526 -15.49 19.44 10.74
C VAL A 526 -14.27 20.32 11.02
N GLY A 527 -14.36 21.61 10.72
CA GLY A 527 -13.27 22.55 10.88
C GLY A 527 -13.74 23.87 11.49
N LEU A 528 -12.85 24.50 12.22
CA LEU A 528 -13.06 25.81 12.85
C LEU A 528 -11.99 26.78 12.37
N GLU A 529 -12.39 27.95 11.92
CA GLU A 529 -11.50 29.06 11.55
C GLU A 529 -11.77 30.24 12.46
N ILE A 530 -10.69 30.90 12.93
CA ILE A 530 -10.75 32.04 13.83
C ILE A 530 -9.78 33.12 13.34
N ASP A 531 -10.28 34.33 13.19
CA ASP A 531 -9.50 35.54 12.89
C ASP A 531 -9.40 36.41 14.14
N PHE A 532 -8.18 36.95 14.42
CA PHE A 532 -7.91 37.76 15.62
C PHE A 532 -7.53 39.20 15.26
#